data_07d26471883b8effece17d8da67d9084
#
_entry.id   07d26471883b8effece17d8da67d9084
#
_cell.length_a   1.000
_cell.length_b   1.000
_cell.length_c   1.000
_cell.angle_alpha   90.00
_cell.angle_beta   90.00
_cell.angle_gamma   90.00
#
_symmetry.space_group_name_H-M   'P 1'
#
loop_
_entity.id
_entity.type
_entity.pdbx_description
1 polymer ?
#
loop_
_entity_poly.entity_id
_entity_poly.type
_entity_poly.pdbx_seq_one_letter_code
_entity_poly.pdbx_strand_id
1 'polypeptide(L)'
;MRVVIVEDNALLREGLVALLRERGIEVAAQAGDGPGLLRVLAGHKPDVAIVDVRLPPSFTDEGVRAAIEARTRDPGLGVLILSQYVEPVYTSELLASGEGGVGYLLKERVGEVRAFVDALERVAGGGTALDREVVAELMRARGESAGEDALDRLSPREREVLTLMAEGRTNAAIARELVVTPGAIEKHVSSIFGKLDLPASDDDHRRVLAVLAYLHAAG
;
A
#
# COMPACT_ATOMS: atom_id res chain seq x y z
N MET A 1 -16.76 5.86 -2.40
CA MET A 1 -15.50 5.85 -1.62
C MET A 1 -15.38 7.18 -0.87
N ARG A 2 -15.07 7.11 0.41
CA ARG A 2 -14.85 8.25 1.32
C ARG A 2 -13.38 8.31 1.72
N VAL A 3 -12.77 9.48 1.61
CA VAL A 3 -11.35 9.65 1.96
C VAL A 3 -11.14 10.77 2.96
N VAL A 4 -10.07 10.68 3.73
CA VAL A 4 -9.48 11.80 4.47
C VAL A 4 -8.13 12.15 3.87
N ILE A 5 -7.75 13.42 3.90
CA ILE A 5 -6.47 13.91 3.36
C ILE A 5 -5.69 14.55 4.50
N VAL A 6 -4.42 14.14 4.64
CA VAL A 6 -3.49 14.71 5.62
C VAL A 6 -2.24 15.20 4.89
N GLU A 7 -2.15 16.48 4.71
CA GLU A 7 -1.12 17.18 3.94
C GLU A 7 -0.94 18.57 4.54
N ASP A 8 0.24 18.97 4.88
CA ASP A 8 0.52 20.29 5.48
C ASP A 8 0.54 21.41 4.44
N ASN A 9 0.96 21.10 3.20
CA ASN A 9 0.93 22.03 2.10
C ASN A 9 -0.52 22.33 1.66
N ALA A 10 -1.01 23.52 1.97
CA ALA A 10 -2.38 23.90 1.67
C ALA A 10 -2.73 23.84 0.17
N LEU A 11 -1.79 24.21 -0.71
CA LEU A 11 -2.04 24.21 -2.15
C LEU A 11 -2.22 22.78 -2.69
N LEU A 12 -1.35 21.87 -2.28
CA LEU A 12 -1.45 20.47 -2.67
C LEU A 12 -2.71 19.84 -2.09
N ARG A 13 -3.01 20.10 -0.81
CA ARG A 13 -4.21 19.59 -0.15
C ARG A 13 -5.49 20.02 -0.89
N GLU A 14 -5.65 21.30 -1.20
CA GLU A 14 -6.79 21.80 -1.96
C GLU A 14 -6.84 21.25 -3.40
N GLY A 15 -5.69 21.08 -4.04
CA GLY A 15 -5.57 20.44 -5.35
C GLY A 15 -6.08 18.99 -5.32
N LEU A 16 -5.68 18.20 -4.31
CA LEU A 16 -6.17 16.83 -4.10
C LEU A 16 -7.68 16.80 -3.86
N VAL A 17 -8.20 17.73 -3.05
CA VAL A 17 -9.65 17.85 -2.80
C VAL A 17 -10.42 18.10 -4.08
N ALA A 18 -9.97 19.07 -4.90
CA ALA A 18 -10.62 19.39 -6.17
C ALA A 18 -10.61 18.20 -7.12
N LEU A 19 -9.43 17.56 -7.30
CA LEU A 19 -9.25 16.39 -8.14
C LEU A 19 -10.17 15.23 -7.74
N LEU A 20 -10.23 14.89 -6.47
CA LEU A 20 -11.03 13.77 -5.96
C LEU A 20 -12.53 14.04 -6.11
N ARG A 21 -12.98 15.28 -5.84
CA ARG A 21 -14.37 15.69 -6.03
C ARG A 21 -14.81 15.59 -7.48
N GLU A 22 -13.97 15.99 -8.43
CA GLU A 22 -14.24 15.83 -9.86
C GLU A 22 -14.44 14.36 -10.26
N ARG A 23 -13.84 13.42 -9.53
CA ARG A 23 -13.99 11.98 -9.74
C ARG A 23 -15.10 11.33 -8.91
N GLY A 24 -15.94 12.14 -8.25
CA GLY A 24 -17.04 11.66 -7.44
C GLY A 24 -16.62 10.99 -6.13
N ILE A 25 -15.38 11.23 -5.67
CA ILE A 25 -14.84 10.72 -4.42
C ILE A 25 -15.13 11.74 -3.30
N GLU A 26 -15.77 11.30 -2.23
CA GLU A 26 -16.08 12.13 -1.08
C GLU A 26 -14.85 12.38 -0.23
N VAL A 27 -14.44 13.62 -0.09
CA VAL A 27 -13.44 14.03 0.90
C VAL A 27 -14.17 14.37 2.20
N ALA A 28 -14.14 13.44 3.15
CA ALA A 28 -14.87 13.52 4.41
C ALA A 28 -14.25 14.51 5.41
N ALA A 29 -12.92 14.62 5.42
CA ALA A 29 -12.21 15.56 6.27
C ALA A 29 -10.78 15.81 5.76
N GLN A 30 -10.16 16.85 6.30
CA GLN A 30 -8.78 17.24 6.00
C GLN A 30 -8.03 17.55 7.31
N ALA A 31 -6.73 17.31 7.31
CA ALA A 31 -5.83 17.69 8.40
C ALA A 31 -4.47 18.13 7.84
N GLY A 32 -3.66 18.80 8.63
CA GLY A 32 -2.33 19.25 8.26
C GLY A 32 -1.22 18.67 9.13
N ASP A 33 -1.53 17.73 10.03
CA ASP A 33 -0.60 17.10 10.96
C ASP A 33 -1.03 15.69 11.37
N GLY A 34 -0.13 14.92 11.95
CA GLY A 34 -0.40 13.55 12.41
C GLY A 34 -1.49 13.47 13.49
N PRO A 35 -1.45 14.28 14.56
CA PRO A 35 -2.56 14.35 15.53
C PRO A 35 -3.90 14.70 14.89
N GLY A 36 -3.89 15.50 13.82
CA GLY A 36 -5.06 15.84 13.02
C GLY A 36 -5.67 14.61 12.35
N LEU A 37 -4.86 13.72 11.78
CA LEU A 37 -5.33 12.44 11.24
C LEU A 37 -6.14 11.68 12.29
N LEU A 38 -5.58 11.47 13.47
CA LEU A 38 -6.24 10.69 14.52
C LEU A 38 -7.55 11.35 15.00
N ARG A 39 -7.59 12.69 15.04
CA ARG A 39 -8.81 13.46 15.39
C ARG A 39 -9.91 13.29 14.32
N VAL A 40 -9.57 13.41 13.03
CA VAL A 40 -10.58 13.28 11.97
C VAL A 40 -11.10 11.86 11.84
N LEU A 41 -10.27 10.85 12.08
CA LEU A 41 -10.67 9.45 12.08
C LEU A 41 -11.66 9.12 13.22
N ALA A 42 -11.54 9.78 14.37
CA ALA A 42 -12.47 9.61 15.48
C ALA A 42 -13.91 10.06 15.14
N GLY A 43 -14.07 11.03 14.23
CA GLY A 43 -15.37 11.57 13.82
C GLY A 43 -15.87 11.05 12.46
N HIS A 44 -15.02 10.41 11.69
CA HIS A 44 -15.29 9.98 10.33
C HIS A 44 -14.82 8.53 10.15
N LYS A 45 -15.52 7.79 9.29
CA LYS A 45 -15.13 6.43 8.90
C LYS A 45 -14.79 6.45 7.41
N PRO A 46 -13.57 6.85 7.02
CA PRO A 46 -13.15 6.81 5.63
C PRO A 46 -12.79 5.38 5.21
N ASP A 47 -12.89 5.13 3.91
CA ASP A 47 -12.36 3.91 3.29
C ASP A 47 -10.83 3.99 3.18
N VAL A 48 -10.29 5.21 2.93
CA VAL A 48 -8.85 5.45 2.75
C VAL A 48 -8.43 6.78 3.41
N ALA A 49 -7.27 6.77 4.06
CA ALA A 49 -6.53 7.96 4.44
C ALA A 49 -5.39 8.20 3.44
N ILE A 50 -5.35 9.38 2.81
CA ILE A 50 -4.23 9.87 2.00
C ILE A 50 -3.35 10.68 2.93
N VAL A 51 -2.10 10.29 3.10
CA VAL A 51 -1.23 10.86 4.13
C VAL A 51 0.14 11.21 3.56
N ASP A 52 0.57 12.46 3.75
CA ASP A 52 1.97 12.84 3.50
C ASP A 52 2.89 12.22 4.55
N VAL A 53 4.09 11.78 4.15
CA VAL A 53 5.12 11.28 5.06
C VAL A 53 5.55 12.36 6.03
N ARG A 54 5.90 13.54 5.48
CA ARG A 54 6.57 14.61 6.21
C ARG A 54 5.60 15.68 6.70
N LEU A 55 5.03 15.44 7.86
CA LEU A 55 4.12 16.36 8.53
C LEU A 55 4.81 17.10 9.69
N PRO A 56 4.30 18.28 10.09
CA PRO A 56 4.83 18.94 11.29
C PRO A 56 4.59 18.08 12.55
N PRO A 57 5.42 18.22 13.64
CA PRO A 57 6.37 19.29 13.83
C PRO A 57 7.79 19.03 13.29
N SER A 58 8.22 17.78 13.11
CA SER A 58 9.61 17.49 12.74
C SER A 58 9.83 17.42 11.22
N PHE A 59 8.77 17.21 10.45
CA PHE A 59 8.83 17.00 9.00
C PHE A 59 9.69 15.80 8.58
N THR A 60 9.67 14.73 9.39
CA THR A 60 10.39 13.49 9.13
C THR A 60 9.43 12.35 8.75
N ASP A 61 8.83 11.70 9.74
CA ASP A 61 8.04 10.47 9.58
C ASP A 61 6.67 10.53 10.28
N GLU A 62 6.26 11.71 10.73
CA GLU A 62 5.03 11.89 11.51
C GLU A 62 3.80 11.33 10.81
N GLY A 63 3.72 11.48 9.48
CA GLY A 63 2.59 10.98 8.72
C GLY A 63 2.52 9.45 8.74
N VAL A 64 3.67 8.79 8.56
CA VAL A 64 3.75 7.31 8.60
C VAL A 64 3.41 6.79 9.99
N ARG A 65 3.97 7.39 11.04
CA ARG A 65 3.66 7.01 12.45
C ARG A 65 2.18 7.16 12.76
N ALA A 66 1.58 8.28 12.34
CA ALA A 66 0.15 8.50 12.52
C ALA A 66 -0.69 7.49 11.72
N ALA A 67 -0.26 7.12 10.52
CA ALA A 67 -0.91 6.11 9.69
C ALA A 67 -0.84 4.71 10.33
N ILE A 68 0.31 4.32 10.86
CA ILE A 68 0.50 3.05 11.58
C ILE A 68 -0.39 3.01 12.82
N GLU A 69 -0.39 4.09 13.63
CA GLU A 69 -1.26 4.19 14.80
C GLU A 69 -2.75 4.11 14.42
N ALA A 70 -3.14 4.78 13.32
CA ALA A 70 -4.51 4.73 12.82
C ALA A 70 -4.91 3.29 12.44
N ARG A 71 -4.06 2.55 11.73
CA ARG A 71 -4.30 1.16 11.35
C ARG A 71 -4.29 0.19 12.53
N THR A 72 -3.49 0.45 13.55
CA THR A 72 -3.52 -0.34 14.80
C THR A 72 -4.90 -0.23 15.48
N ARG A 73 -5.55 0.93 15.37
CA ARG A 73 -6.90 1.16 15.93
C ARG A 73 -8.02 0.65 15.02
N ASP A 74 -7.82 0.75 13.70
CA ASP A 74 -8.74 0.29 12.67
C ASP A 74 -7.97 -0.44 11.56
N PRO A 75 -7.78 -1.76 11.68
CA PRO A 75 -7.06 -2.57 10.68
C PRO A 75 -7.71 -2.57 9.29
N GLY A 76 -8.99 -2.21 9.20
CA GLY A 76 -9.72 -2.10 7.93
C GLY A 76 -9.46 -0.80 7.17
N LEU A 77 -8.83 0.20 7.80
CA LEU A 77 -8.52 1.47 7.18
C LEU A 77 -7.48 1.30 6.07
N GLY A 78 -7.84 1.69 4.84
CA GLY A 78 -6.88 1.85 3.76
C GLY A 78 -5.97 3.07 4.02
N VAL A 79 -4.68 2.93 3.76
CA VAL A 79 -3.72 4.05 3.84
C VAL A 79 -2.95 4.17 2.55
N LEU A 80 -3.02 5.34 1.91
CA LEU A 80 -2.18 5.71 0.78
C LEU A 80 -1.21 6.82 1.19
N ILE A 81 0.05 6.47 1.29
CA ILE A 81 1.12 7.44 1.54
C ILE A 81 1.44 8.19 0.25
N LEU A 82 1.57 9.50 0.35
CA LEU A 82 2.16 10.35 -0.69
C LEU A 82 3.50 10.90 -0.18
N SER A 83 4.55 10.72 -0.96
CA SER A 83 5.89 11.20 -0.60
C SER A 83 6.56 11.89 -1.78
N GLN A 84 7.43 12.84 -1.49
CA GLN A 84 8.28 13.46 -2.50
C GLN A 84 9.45 12.55 -2.90
N TYR A 85 9.87 11.66 -2.00
CA TYR A 85 11.01 10.75 -2.16
C TYR A 85 10.67 9.36 -1.68
N VAL A 86 11.41 8.36 -2.14
CA VAL A 86 11.31 7.02 -1.61
C VAL A 86 12.08 6.94 -0.28
N GLU A 87 11.41 6.52 0.77
CA GLU A 87 11.98 6.34 2.11
C GLU A 87 11.79 4.89 2.58
N PRO A 88 12.79 4.01 2.33
CA PRO A 88 12.64 2.56 2.49
C PRO A 88 12.26 2.13 3.90
N VAL A 89 12.82 2.79 4.93
CA VAL A 89 12.56 2.46 6.34
C VAL A 89 11.09 2.63 6.66
N TYR A 90 10.52 3.78 6.38
CA TYR A 90 9.13 4.10 6.68
C TYR A 90 8.15 3.30 5.84
N THR A 91 8.53 3.02 4.58
CA THR A 91 7.72 2.17 3.71
C THR A 91 7.64 0.75 4.28
N SER A 92 8.75 0.21 4.76
CA SER A 92 8.79 -1.13 5.38
C SER A 92 7.93 -1.20 6.64
N GLU A 93 8.01 -0.21 7.52
CA GLU A 93 7.20 -0.14 8.75
C GLU A 93 5.69 -0.06 8.45
N LEU A 94 5.30 0.77 7.48
CA LEU A 94 3.90 0.87 7.08
C LEU A 94 3.39 -0.44 6.48
N LEU A 95 4.20 -1.06 5.61
CA LEU A 95 3.88 -2.35 5.03
C LEU A 95 3.78 -3.44 6.10
N ALA A 96 4.48 -3.33 7.22
CA ALA A 96 4.39 -4.22 8.37
C ALA A 96 3.12 -4.02 9.23
N SER A 97 2.34 -2.96 9.03
CA SER A 97 1.21 -2.60 9.90
C SER A 97 -0.13 -3.33 9.64
N GLY A 98 -0.25 -4.25 8.69
CA GLY A 98 -1.53 -4.94 8.40
C GLY A 98 -1.55 -5.73 7.07
N GLU A 99 -2.54 -6.59 6.84
CA GLU A 99 -2.66 -7.49 5.68
C GLU A 99 -3.29 -6.80 4.44
N GLY A 100 -2.61 -5.84 3.82
CA GLY A 100 -3.12 -5.12 2.65
C GLY A 100 -3.81 -3.80 3.03
N GLY A 101 -4.46 -3.15 2.07
CA GLY A 101 -5.01 -1.81 2.26
C GLY A 101 -3.92 -0.74 2.40
N VAL A 102 -2.76 -0.95 1.79
CA VAL A 102 -1.60 -0.04 1.87
C VAL A 102 -1.15 0.38 0.48
N GLY A 103 -0.91 1.67 0.33
CA GLY A 103 -0.27 2.23 -0.86
C GLY A 103 0.85 3.19 -0.52
N TYR A 104 1.83 3.27 -1.40
CA TYR A 104 2.89 4.27 -1.35
C TYR A 104 3.17 4.78 -2.77
N LEU A 105 2.87 6.03 -3.02
CA LEU A 105 3.08 6.69 -4.31
C LEU A 105 3.96 7.92 -4.13
N LEU A 106 4.71 8.23 -5.18
CA LEU A 106 5.39 9.52 -5.27
C LEU A 106 4.37 10.64 -5.59
N LYS A 107 4.53 11.82 -5.00
CA LYS A 107 3.62 12.97 -5.20
C LYS A 107 3.48 13.36 -6.67
N GLU A 108 4.49 13.13 -7.51
CA GLU A 108 4.42 13.36 -8.96
C GLU A 108 3.38 12.46 -9.66
N ARG A 109 3.09 11.26 -9.13
CA ARG A 109 2.08 10.35 -9.67
C ARG A 109 0.65 10.87 -9.53
N VAL A 110 0.41 11.83 -8.66
CA VAL A 110 -0.91 12.50 -8.54
C VAL A 110 -1.31 13.15 -9.88
N GLY A 111 -0.33 13.61 -10.67
CA GLY A 111 -0.56 14.13 -12.02
C GLY A 111 -1.09 13.09 -13.00
N GLU A 112 -0.82 11.81 -12.80
CA GLU A 112 -1.39 10.69 -13.54
C GLU A 112 -2.76 10.30 -12.93
N VAL A 113 -3.73 11.20 -13.04
CA VAL A 113 -5.00 11.17 -12.28
C VAL A 113 -5.69 9.82 -12.29
N ARG A 114 -5.73 9.14 -13.45
CA ARG A 114 -6.37 7.82 -13.56
C ARG A 114 -5.64 6.78 -12.73
N ALA A 115 -4.32 6.70 -12.85
CA ALA A 115 -3.49 5.76 -12.10
C ALA A 115 -3.58 6.02 -10.58
N PHE A 116 -3.64 7.29 -10.17
CA PHE A 116 -3.82 7.69 -8.78
C PHE A 116 -5.18 7.23 -8.22
N VAL A 117 -6.27 7.43 -8.96
CA VAL A 117 -7.62 6.97 -8.54
C VAL A 117 -7.68 5.44 -8.49
N ASP A 118 -7.13 4.75 -9.50
CA ASP A 118 -7.05 3.28 -9.51
C ASP A 118 -6.25 2.74 -8.30
N ALA A 119 -5.21 3.44 -7.87
CA ALA A 119 -4.44 3.10 -6.67
C ALA A 119 -5.28 3.27 -5.39
N LEU A 120 -6.03 4.37 -5.27
CA LEU A 120 -6.95 4.59 -4.15
C LEU A 120 -8.02 3.50 -4.05
N GLU A 121 -8.63 3.13 -5.18
CA GLU A 121 -9.64 2.07 -5.22
C GLU A 121 -9.07 0.71 -4.82
N ARG A 122 -7.85 0.39 -5.26
CA ARG A 122 -7.16 -0.83 -4.82
C ARG A 122 -6.91 -0.84 -3.32
N VAL A 123 -6.41 0.26 -2.77
CA VAL A 123 -6.15 0.41 -1.33
C VAL A 123 -7.45 0.31 -0.53
N ALA A 124 -8.51 0.99 -0.96
CA ALA A 124 -9.84 0.90 -0.35
C ALA A 124 -10.40 -0.53 -0.36
N GLY A 125 -10.10 -1.30 -1.41
CA GLY A 125 -10.48 -2.71 -1.53
C GLY A 125 -9.59 -3.68 -0.74
N GLY A 126 -8.65 -3.19 0.08
CA GLY A 126 -7.70 -4.01 0.84
C GLY A 126 -6.52 -4.54 0.01
N GLY A 127 -6.33 -4.05 -1.22
CA GLY A 127 -5.18 -4.36 -2.07
C GLY A 127 -3.95 -3.51 -1.73
N THR A 128 -2.90 -3.67 -2.54
CA THR A 128 -1.65 -2.90 -2.39
C THR A 128 -1.39 -2.06 -3.63
N ALA A 129 -0.91 -0.82 -3.44
CA ALA A 129 -0.53 0.08 -4.51
C ALA A 129 0.85 0.69 -4.24
N LEU A 130 1.89 0.21 -4.92
CA LEU A 130 3.26 0.69 -4.76
C LEU A 130 3.78 1.25 -6.09
N ASP A 131 4.48 2.37 -6.00
CA ASP A 131 5.22 2.91 -7.14
C ASP A 131 6.42 2.01 -7.45
N ARG A 132 6.76 1.85 -8.74
CA ARG A 132 7.90 1.03 -9.17
C ARG A 132 9.22 1.48 -8.56
N GLU A 133 9.41 2.78 -8.39
CA GLU A 133 10.61 3.36 -7.78
C GLU A 133 10.70 3.01 -6.29
N VAL A 134 9.57 3.00 -5.59
CA VAL A 134 9.47 2.56 -4.19
C VAL A 134 9.86 1.10 -4.05
N VAL A 135 9.34 0.25 -4.95
CA VAL A 135 9.69 -1.18 -5.03
C VAL A 135 11.18 -1.37 -5.22
N ALA A 136 11.76 -0.71 -6.23
CA ALA A 136 13.19 -0.84 -6.55
C ALA A 136 14.10 -0.40 -5.39
N GLU A 137 13.70 0.65 -4.66
CA GLU A 137 14.47 1.13 -3.50
C GLU A 137 14.39 0.18 -2.31
N LEU A 138 13.21 -0.38 -2.03
CA LEU A 138 13.03 -1.38 -0.97
C LEU A 138 13.90 -2.63 -1.22
N MET A 139 13.97 -3.09 -2.48
CA MET A 139 14.81 -4.23 -2.86
C MET A 139 16.30 -3.91 -2.68
N ARG A 140 16.75 -2.73 -3.10
CA ARG A 140 18.14 -2.27 -2.88
C ARG A 140 18.52 -2.18 -1.41
N ALA A 141 17.64 -1.65 -0.58
CA ALA A 141 17.87 -1.50 0.86
C ALA A 141 18.04 -2.86 1.57
N ARG A 142 17.44 -3.94 1.04
CA ARG A 142 17.55 -5.29 1.60
C ARG A 142 18.77 -6.06 1.12
N GLY A 143 19.51 -5.58 0.13
CA GLY A 143 20.68 -6.28 -0.43
C GLY A 143 20.32 -7.58 -1.16
N GLU A 144 19.07 -7.75 -1.55
CA GLU A 144 18.57 -8.98 -2.15
C GLU A 144 18.80 -8.98 -3.68
N SER A 145 19.86 -9.65 -4.11
CA SER A 145 20.03 -10.11 -5.49
C SER A 145 19.42 -11.50 -5.74
N ALA A 146 18.60 -12.01 -4.82
CA ALA A 146 18.14 -13.40 -4.77
C ALA A 146 16.81 -13.68 -5.50
N GLY A 147 16.28 -12.75 -6.32
CA GLY A 147 14.91 -12.85 -6.83
C GLY A 147 14.69 -13.88 -7.95
N GLU A 148 15.65 -14.06 -8.88
CA GLU A 148 15.43 -14.87 -10.09
C GLU A 148 15.33 -16.37 -9.79
N ASP A 149 16.28 -16.93 -9.04
CA ASP A 149 16.30 -18.36 -8.69
C ASP A 149 15.11 -18.78 -7.80
N ALA A 150 14.59 -17.87 -6.98
CA ALA A 150 13.47 -18.15 -6.09
C ALA A 150 12.13 -18.25 -6.85
N LEU A 151 11.94 -17.43 -7.89
CA LEU A 151 10.73 -17.49 -8.71
C LEU A 151 10.64 -18.76 -9.56
N ASP A 152 11.76 -19.36 -9.93
CA ASP A 152 11.79 -20.61 -10.69
C ASP A 152 11.28 -21.82 -9.89
N ARG A 153 11.26 -21.70 -8.55
CA ARG A 153 10.67 -22.70 -7.65
C ARG A 153 9.14 -22.69 -7.63
N LEU A 154 8.51 -21.63 -8.18
CA LEU A 154 7.06 -21.53 -8.21
C LEU A 154 6.44 -22.39 -9.32
N SER A 155 5.36 -23.08 -8.98
CA SER A 155 4.54 -23.74 -10.00
C SER A 155 3.85 -22.70 -10.91
N PRO A 156 3.39 -23.11 -12.11
CA PRO A 156 2.64 -22.19 -13.00
C PRO A 156 1.44 -21.52 -12.31
N ARG A 157 0.74 -22.27 -11.45
CA ARG A 157 -0.42 -21.74 -10.72
C ARG A 157 -0.03 -20.73 -9.63
N GLU A 158 1.07 -20.99 -8.92
CA GLU A 158 1.59 -20.06 -7.92
C GLU A 158 2.12 -18.77 -8.58
N ARG A 159 2.76 -18.89 -9.73
CA ARG A 159 3.21 -17.73 -10.51
C ARG A 159 2.03 -16.87 -10.97
N GLU A 160 0.93 -17.50 -11.43
CA GLU A 160 -0.30 -16.81 -11.80
C GLU A 160 -0.93 -16.08 -10.60
N VAL A 161 -1.00 -16.72 -9.43
CA VAL A 161 -1.47 -16.09 -8.20
C VAL A 161 -0.57 -14.91 -7.81
N LEU A 162 0.75 -15.07 -7.90
CA LEU A 162 1.71 -14.02 -7.56
C LEU A 162 1.62 -12.82 -8.52
N THR A 163 1.37 -13.07 -9.81
CA THR A 163 1.11 -12.01 -10.81
C THR A 163 -0.10 -11.17 -10.41
N LEU A 164 -1.22 -11.82 -10.05
CA LEU A 164 -2.43 -11.11 -9.61
C LEU A 164 -2.24 -10.40 -8.26
N MET A 165 -1.39 -10.94 -7.37
CA MET A 165 -0.97 -10.24 -6.17
C MET A 165 -0.18 -8.96 -6.51
N ALA A 166 0.70 -9.01 -7.50
CA ALA A 166 1.49 -7.87 -7.97
C ALA A 166 0.63 -6.80 -8.65
N GLU A 167 -0.51 -7.18 -9.22
CA GLU A 167 -1.54 -6.24 -9.69
C GLU A 167 -2.30 -5.55 -8.53
N GLY A 168 -1.99 -5.90 -7.28
CA GLY A 168 -2.62 -5.33 -6.08
C GLY A 168 -3.96 -5.96 -5.71
N ARG A 169 -4.33 -7.13 -6.28
CA ARG A 169 -5.62 -7.78 -6.01
C ARG A 169 -5.66 -8.45 -4.64
N THR A 170 -6.82 -8.44 -4.01
CA THR A 170 -7.07 -9.20 -2.77
C THR A 170 -7.22 -10.70 -3.04
N ASN A 171 -7.04 -11.55 -2.03
CA ASN A 171 -7.27 -12.99 -2.16
C ASN A 171 -8.68 -13.32 -2.67
N ALA A 172 -9.69 -12.58 -2.23
CA ALA A 172 -11.06 -12.74 -2.68
C ALA A 172 -11.24 -12.39 -4.18
N ALA A 173 -10.55 -11.34 -4.66
CA ALA A 173 -10.56 -10.97 -6.07
C ALA A 173 -9.85 -12.02 -6.93
N ILE A 174 -8.69 -12.51 -6.48
CA ILE A 174 -7.92 -13.58 -7.14
C ILE A 174 -8.75 -14.87 -7.21
N ALA A 175 -9.42 -15.24 -6.12
CA ALA A 175 -10.27 -16.42 -6.08
C ALA A 175 -11.40 -16.37 -7.11
N ARG A 176 -12.05 -15.21 -7.27
CA ARG A 176 -13.09 -15.01 -8.30
C ARG A 176 -12.52 -15.12 -9.71
N GLU A 177 -11.40 -14.52 -9.98
CA GLU A 177 -10.78 -14.51 -11.31
C GLU A 177 -10.30 -15.91 -11.73
N LEU A 178 -9.67 -16.61 -10.81
CA LEU A 178 -9.14 -17.95 -11.06
C LEU A 178 -10.19 -19.08 -10.90
N VAL A 179 -11.45 -18.71 -10.57
CA VAL A 179 -12.58 -19.61 -10.37
C VAL A 179 -12.27 -20.70 -9.34
N VAL A 180 -11.73 -20.30 -8.19
CA VAL A 180 -11.39 -21.19 -7.08
C VAL A 180 -11.94 -20.65 -5.75
N THR A 181 -11.84 -21.44 -4.69
CA THR A 181 -12.26 -20.99 -3.36
C THR A 181 -11.19 -20.04 -2.73
N PRO A 182 -11.60 -19.09 -1.87
CA PRO A 182 -10.65 -18.25 -1.13
C PRO A 182 -9.60 -19.07 -0.37
N GLY A 183 -10.00 -20.16 0.30
CA GLY A 183 -9.07 -21.04 1.00
C GLY A 183 -8.05 -21.77 0.11
N ALA A 184 -8.36 -21.94 -1.19
CA ALA A 184 -7.38 -22.46 -2.14
C ALA A 184 -6.31 -21.39 -2.46
N ILE A 185 -6.73 -20.12 -2.56
CA ILE A 185 -5.78 -19.01 -2.75
C ILE A 185 -4.89 -18.84 -1.53
N GLU A 186 -5.42 -18.92 -0.31
CA GLU A 186 -4.62 -18.85 0.92
C GLU A 186 -3.53 -19.93 0.96
N LYS A 187 -3.84 -21.14 0.52
CA LYS A 187 -2.87 -22.23 0.41
C LYS A 187 -1.77 -21.90 -0.62
N HIS A 188 -2.15 -21.38 -1.79
CA HIS A 188 -1.16 -20.95 -2.78
C HIS A 188 -0.28 -19.82 -2.26
N VAL A 189 -0.87 -18.82 -1.62
CA VAL A 189 -0.12 -17.70 -1.02
C VAL A 189 0.86 -18.19 0.05
N SER A 190 0.43 -19.10 0.93
CA SER A 190 1.31 -19.71 1.94
C SER A 190 2.46 -20.50 1.30
N SER A 191 2.18 -21.25 0.24
CA SER A 191 3.21 -21.99 -0.51
C SER A 191 4.20 -21.07 -1.20
N ILE A 192 3.72 -19.98 -1.81
CA ILE A 192 4.56 -18.94 -2.42
C ILE A 192 5.52 -18.36 -1.38
N PHE A 193 5.01 -17.99 -0.20
CA PHE A 193 5.86 -17.45 0.88
C PHE A 193 6.94 -18.44 1.32
N GLY A 194 6.62 -19.73 1.44
CA GLY A 194 7.60 -20.75 1.77
C GLY A 194 8.66 -20.94 0.69
N LYS A 195 8.27 -20.90 -0.60
CA LYS A 195 9.20 -21.07 -1.73
C LYS A 195 10.09 -19.87 -1.99
N LEU A 196 9.61 -18.67 -1.61
CA LEU A 196 10.38 -17.44 -1.66
C LEU A 196 11.20 -17.20 -0.38
N ASP A 197 11.30 -18.21 0.50
CA ASP A 197 12.02 -18.14 1.78
C ASP A 197 11.61 -16.93 2.64
N LEU A 198 10.31 -16.58 2.63
CA LEU A 198 9.74 -15.49 3.41
C LEU A 198 9.25 -16.04 4.76
N PRO A 199 10.04 -15.92 5.85
CA PRO A 199 9.69 -16.48 7.14
C PRO A 199 8.44 -15.83 7.72
N ALA A 200 7.72 -16.57 8.55
CA ALA A 200 6.66 -15.99 9.37
C ALA A 200 7.33 -15.12 10.44
N SER A 201 7.31 -13.81 10.26
CA SER A 201 7.67 -12.85 11.28
C SER A 201 6.49 -11.93 11.53
N ASP A 202 6.35 -11.47 12.77
CA ASP A 202 5.32 -10.50 13.14
C ASP A 202 5.62 -9.10 12.54
N ASP A 203 6.87 -8.89 12.08
CA ASP A 203 7.37 -7.59 11.60
C ASP A 203 7.41 -7.46 10.07
N ASP A 204 7.19 -8.55 9.29
CA ASP A 204 7.35 -8.53 7.83
C ASP A 204 6.07 -8.91 7.07
N HIS A 205 5.63 -8.03 6.20
CA HIS A 205 4.53 -8.29 5.26
C HIS A 205 4.96 -9.22 4.12
N ARG A 206 4.88 -10.53 4.36
CA ARG A 206 5.22 -11.58 3.38
C ARG A 206 4.57 -11.35 2.01
N ARG A 207 3.31 -10.86 1.99
CA ARG A 207 2.62 -10.56 0.74
C ARG A 207 3.34 -9.48 -0.07
N VAL A 208 3.75 -8.41 0.59
CA VAL A 208 4.46 -7.32 -0.06
C VAL A 208 5.83 -7.79 -0.52
N LEU A 209 6.53 -8.54 0.31
CA LEU A 209 7.84 -9.10 -0.06
C LEU A 209 7.77 -10.03 -1.27
N ALA A 210 6.74 -10.87 -1.35
CA ALA A 210 6.52 -11.72 -2.50
C ALA A 210 6.27 -10.91 -3.79
N VAL A 211 5.44 -9.85 -3.68
CA VAL A 211 5.18 -8.94 -4.81
C VAL A 211 6.45 -8.21 -5.23
N LEU A 212 7.25 -7.72 -4.27
CA LEU A 212 8.52 -7.06 -4.55
C LEU A 212 9.50 -8.00 -5.30
N ALA A 213 9.65 -9.24 -4.82
CA ALA A 213 10.49 -10.25 -5.47
C ALA A 213 10.05 -10.51 -6.92
N TYR A 214 8.73 -10.59 -7.15
CA TYR A 214 8.17 -10.77 -8.50
C TYR A 214 8.46 -9.58 -9.43
N LEU A 215 8.21 -8.36 -8.96
CA LEU A 215 8.38 -7.15 -9.76
C LEU A 215 9.86 -6.90 -10.11
N HIS A 216 10.77 -7.27 -9.22
CA HIS A 216 12.21 -7.17 -9.47
C HIS A 216 12.69 -8.11 -10.59
N ALA A 217 12.19 -9.34 -10.60
CA ALA A 217 12.58 -10.33 -11.61
C ALA A 217 11.83 -10.17 -12.95
N ALA A 218 10.72 -9.42 -12.98
CA ALA A 218 9.92 -9.18 -14.19
C ALA A 218 10.31 -7.88 -14.94
N GLY A 219 11.23 -7.08 -14.42
CA GLY A 219 11.67 -5.80 -14.99
C GLY A 219 13.09 -5.78 -15.41
#